data_12f075c346062c240caa93424c2bb1e1
#
_entry.id   12f075c346062c240caa93424c2bb1e1
#
_cell.length_a   1.000
_cell.length_b   1.000
_cell.length_c   1.000
_cell.angle_alpha   90.00
_cell.angle_beta   90.00
_cell.angle_gamma   90.00
#
_symmetry.space_group_name_H-M   'P 1'
#
loop_
_entity.id
_entity.type
_entity.pdbx_description
1 polymer ?
#
loop_
_entity_poly.entity_id
_entity_poly.type
_entity_poly.pdbx_seq_one_letter_code
_entity_poly.pdbx_strand_id
1 'polypeptide(L)'
;MRYICGGLAAACLISLSGVARSEGYVNAETDPRAIVLRDAEIARSKSADGKGEDVQAEAPKAKSATRAAKAEAAKTEAAKVEADKTETRASRALAAPAGSEGIKAIVARHAAANGVPFSLADAVVRVESRYNPRASHAGNYGLMQIRHQTARGMGYSGGAGGLLDAETNARYGMKYLAQAYKLAGGDTCRTIMKYQSGHMTTRMSGANRTYCAKVRTITARN
;
A
#
# COMPACT_ATOMS: atom_id res chain seq x y z
N MET A 1 38.98 40.79 -74.21
CA MET A 1 39.90 39.75 -73.65
C MET A 1 39.05 38.63 -73.16
N ARG A 2 39.27 37.48 -73.66
CA ARG A 2 38.49 36.23 -73.50
C ARG A 2 38.91 35.51 -72.24
N TYR A 3 38.00 35.06 -71.40
CA TYR A 3 38.26 33.95 -70.50
C TYR A 3 37.07 32.97 -70.56
N ILE A 4 37.44 31.75 -70.69
CA ILE A 4 36.69 30.52 -70.97
C ILE A 4 36.14 29.97 -69.64
N CYS A 5 34.87 29.69 -69.61
CA CYS A 5 34.25 28.93 -68.56
C CYS A 5 34.58 27.43 -68.65
N GLY A 6 35.17 26.90 -67.60
CA GLY A 6 35.27 25.46 -67.36
C GLY A 6 34.23 25.00 -66.38
N GLY A 7 33.31 24.14 -66.80
CA GLY A 7 32.31 23.57 -65.92
C GLY A 7 32.89 22.42 -65.07
N LEU A 8 32.52 22.35 -63.85
CA LEU A 8 32.63 21.17 -62.99
C LEU A 8 31.28 20.88 -62.38
N ALA A 9 30.70 19.76 -62.82
CA ALA A 9 29.49 19.19 -62.21
C ALA A 9 29.90 18.59 -60.87
N ALA A 10 29.40 19.16 -59.80
CA ALA A 10 29.47 18.57 -58.46
C ALA A 10 28.25 17.70 -58.22
N ALA A 11 28.47 16.39 -58.22
CA ALA A 11 27.48 15.40 -57.83
C ALA A 11 27.19 15.53 -56.32
N CYS A 12 25.98 15.94 -55.99
CA CYS A 12 25.49 16.02 -54.63
C CYS A 12 25.10 14.60 -54.17
N LEU A 13 26.00 13.94 -53.43
CA LEU A 13 25.70 12.73 -52.72
C LEU A 13 24.86 13.08 -51.48
N ILE A 14 23.56 12.85 -51.56
CA ILE A 14 22.67 12.93 -50.43
C ILE A 14 22.96 11.72 -49.52
N SER A 15 23.73 11.97 -48.49
CA SER A 15 23.89 11.01 -47.40
C SER A 15 22.54 10.95 -46.65
N LEU A 16 21.78 9.90 -46.85
CA LEU A 16 20.71 9.54 -45.94
C LEU A 16 21.34 9.17 -44.59
N SER A 17 21.44 10.13 -43.71
CA SER A 17 21.68 9.87 -42.31
C SER A 17 20.46 9.14 -41.78
N GLY A 18 20.57 7.82 -41.65
CA GLY A 18 19.63 6.99 -40.94
C GLY A 18 19.56 7.49 -39.51
N VAL A 19 18.43 8.09 -39.14
CA VAL A 19 18.06 8.31 -37.77
C VAL A 19 17.90 6.93 -37.18
N ALA A 20 18.92 6.43 -36.51
CA ALA A 20 18.80 5.28 -35.63
C ALA A 20 17.74 5.67 -34.56
N ARG A 21 16.52 5.21 -34.74
CA ARG A 21 15.56 5.14 -33.66
C ARG A 21 16.24 4.28 -32.59
N SER A 22 16.69 4.91 -31.54
CA SER A 22 16.95 4.21 -30.29
C SER A 22 15.59 3.71 -29.80
N GLU A 23 15.21 2.52 -30.22
CA GLU A 23 14.18 1.78 -29.50
C GLU A 23 14.71 1.66 -28.09
N GLY A 24 14.14 2.50 -27.19
CA GLY A 24 14.45 2.44 -25.78
C GLY A 24 14.13 1.03 -25.32
N TYR A 25 15.18 0.27 -25.04
CA TYR A 25 15.07 -1.03 -24.39
C TYR A 25 14.36 -0.82 -23.05
N VAL A 26 13.04 -0.98 -23.04
CA VAL A 26 12.23 -0.91 -21.83
C VAL A 26 12.56 -2.17 -21.06
N ASN A 27 13.44 -2.03 -20.08
CA ASN A 27 13.78 -3.15 -19.21
C ASN A 27 12.49 -3.56 -18.47
N ALA A 28 11.96 -4.74 -18.79
CA ALA A 28 10.73 -5.28 -18.23
C ALA A 28 10.75 -5.35 -16.68
N GLU A 29 11.92 -5.27 -16.07
CA GLU A 29 12.07 -5.21 -14.62
C GLU A 29 11.80 -3.82 -14.01
N THR A 30 11.85 -2.75 -14.80
CA THR A 30 11.66 -1.37 -14.33
C THR A 30 10.36 -0.73 -14.83
N ASP A 31 9.60 -1.42 -15.69
CA ASP A 31 8.30 -0.94 -16.13
C ASP A 31 7.31 -1.01 -14.94
N PRO A 32 6.73 0.13 -14.52
CA PRO A 32 5.73 0.15 -13.45
C PRO A 32 4.54 -0.78 -13.71
N ARG A 33 4.22 -1.05 -14.97
CA ARG A 33 3.14 -1.97 -15.37
C ARG A 33 3.53 -3.43 -15.12
N ALA A 34 4.77 -3.82 -15.39
CA ALA A 34 5.26 -5.18 -15.16
C ALA A 34 5.36 -5.50 -13.66
N ILE A 35 5.72 -4.52 -12.83
CA ILE A 35 5.78 -4.68 -11.37
C ILE A 35 4.39 -4.90 -10.78
N VAL A 36 3.40 -4.15 -11.26
CA VAL A 36 2.01 -4.28 -10.82
C VAL A 36 1.42 -5.65 -11.19
N LEU A 37 1.78 -6.20 -12.35
CA LEU A 37 1.35 -7.54 -12.77
C LEU A 37 1.97 -8.64 -11.88
N ARG A 38 3.23 -8.51 -11.48
CA ARG A 38 3.89 -9.44 -10.54
C ARG A 38 3.28 -9.41 -9.14
N ASP A 39 2.92 -8.23 -8.64
CA ASP A 39 2.25 -8.12 -7.34
C ASP A 39 0.87 -8.80 -7.35
N ALA A 40 0.16 -8.76 -8.48
CA ALA A 40 -1.11 -9.46 -8.67
C ALA A 40 -0.94 -10.99 -8.73
N GLU A 41 0.17 -11.47 -9.29
CA GLU A 41 0.48 -12.90 -9.41
C GLU A 41 0.88 -13.50 -8.05
N ILE A 42 1.65 -12.75 -7.24
CA ILE A 42 1.99 -13.13 -5.86
C ILE A 42 0.74 -13.16 -4.97
N ALA A 43 -0.22 -12.26 -5.19
CA ALA A 43 -1.50 -12.28 -4.48
C ALA A 43 -2.35 -13.51 -4.85
N ARG A 44 -2.28 -13.98 -6.10
CA ARG A 44 -2.97 -15.21 -6.55
C ARG A 44 -2.35 -16.48 -5.98
N SER A 45 -1.03 -16.57 -5.91
CA SER A 45 -0.35 -17.75 -5.36
C SER A 45 -0.64 -17.98 -3.87
N LYS A 46 -0.86 -16.89 -3.11
CA LYS A 46 -1.27 -16.98 -1.70
C LYS A 46 -2.72 -17.39 -1.47
N SER A 47 -3.58 -17.31 -2.51
CA SER A 47 -4.99 -17.72 -2.43
C SER A 47 -5.20 -19.19 -2.77
N ALA A 48 -4.19 -19.88 -3.31
CA ALA A 48 -4.30 -21.27 -3.74
C ALA A 48 -3.98 -22.31 -2.63
N ASP A 49 -3.36 -21.91 -1.53
CA ASP A 49 -2.93 -22.81 -0.45
C ASP A 49 -3.94 -23.00 0.70
N GLY A 50 -5.17 -22.60 0.51
CA GLY A 50 -6.22 -22.70 1.53
C GLY A 50 -7.36 -23.66 1.17
N LYS A 51 -7.07 -24.91 0.82
CA LYS A 51 -8.11 -25.93 0.63
C LYS A 51 -7.77 -27.21 1.40
N GLY A 52 -8.60 -27.50 2.39
CA GLY A 52 -8.67 -28.71 3.21
C GLY A 52 -9.09 -28.34 4.64
N GLU A 53 -10.10 -28.85 5.27
CA GLU A 53 -10.82 -30.11 5.23
C GLU A 53 -12.20 -29.91 5.87
N ASP A 54 -13.21 -30.53 5.31
CA ASP A 54 -14.51 -30.79 5.91
C ASP A 54 -14.36 -31.79 7.06
N VAL A 55 -14.83 -31.44 8.24
CA VAL A 55 -15.18 -32.44 9.26
C VAL A 55 -16.57 -32.12 9.80
N GLN A 56 -17.46 -32.98 9.44
CA GLN A 56 -18.84 -33.16 9.88
C GLN A 56 -18.87 -33.78 11.27
N ALA A 57 -19.58 -33.18 12.21
CA ALA A 57 -20.05 -33.87 13.42
C ALA A 57 -21.27 -33.12 13.98
N GLU A 58 -22.40 -33.62 13.70
CA GLU A 58 -23.43 -34.28 14.53
C GLU A 58 -23.80 -33.58 15.85
N ALA A 59 -25.07 -33.17 15.91
CA ALA A 59 -25.75 -32.64 17.07
C ALA A 59 -26.22 -33.78 18.01
N PRO A 60 -26.34 -33.50 19.31
CA PRO A 60 -27.39 -34.15 20.10
C PRO A 60 -28.35 -33.15 20.70
N LYS A 61 -29.62 -33.63 20.75
CA LYS A 61 -30.84 -32.98 21.22
C LYS A 61 -30.87 -32.76 22.73
N ALA A 62 -31.45 -31.61 23.05
CA ALA A 62 -32.42 -31.26 24.10
C ALA A 62 -32.39 -31.94 25.49
N LYS A 63 -32.35 -31.11 26.52
CA LYS A 63 -33.33 -30.96 27.62
C LYS A 63 -32.80 -29.93 28.60
N SER A 64 -33.51 -28.89 28.90
CA SER A 64 -34.34 -28.56 30.05
C SER A 64 -34.39 -27.06 30.25
N ALA A 65 -35.56 -26.51 30.06
CA ALA A 65 -35.94 -25.17 30.47
C ALA A 65 -36.03 -25.11 32.01
N THR A 66 -35.82 -23.87 32.51
CA THR A 66 -36.12 -23.37 33.86
C THR A 66 -34.90 -23.05 34.71
N ARG A 67 -34.27 -21.89 34.39
CA ARG A 67 -33.55 -21.06 35.39
C ARG A 67 -33.05 -19.74 34.77
N ALA A 68 -33.89 -19.06 34.01
CA ALA A 68 -33.46 -18.01 33.11
C ALA A 68 -33.85 -16.54 33.47
N ALA A 69 -34.19 -16.25 34.71
CA ALA A 69 -34.67 -14.88 35.01
C ALA A 69 -33.78 -14.04 35.95
N LYS A 70 -32.67 -14.61 36.46
CA LYS A 70 -31.76 -13.85 37.36
C LYS A 70 -30.31 -13.72 36.86
N ALA A 71 -29.99 -14.29 35.72
CA ALA A 71 -28.62 -14.25 35.14
C ALA A 71 -28.49 -13.21 33.99
N GLU A 72 -29.57 -12.65 33.51
CA GLU A 72 -29.56 -11.78 32.34
C GLU A 72 -29.12 -10.33 32.66
N ALA A 73 -29.44 -9.80 33.83
CA ALA A 73 -29.04 -8.46 34.25
C ALA A 73 -27.51 -8.35 34.55
N ALA A 74 -26.91 -9.39 35.12
CA ALA A 74 -25.47 -9.40 35.41
C ALA A 74 -24.59 -9.63 34.14
N LYS A 75 -25.16 -10.29 33.13
CA LYS A 75 -24.46 -10.59 31.88
C LYS A 75 -24.37 -9.38 30.93
N THR A 76 -25.38 -8.48 30.99
CA THR A 76 -25.42 -7.25 30.18
C THR A 76 -24.44 -6.21 30.69
N GLU A 77 -24.21 -6.10 31.99
CA GLU A 77 -23.28 -5.13 32.56
C GLU A 77 -21.81 -5.59 32.38
N ALA A 78 -21.53 -6.87 32.55
CA ALA A 78 -20.22 -7.44 32.29
C ALA A 78 -19.83 -7.34 30.79
N ALA A 79 -20.77 -7.58 29.86
CA ALA A 79 -20.55 -7.44 28.42
C ALA A 79 -20.31 -5.97 28.03
N LYS A 80 -20.95 -5.01 28.68
CA LYS A 80 -20.76 -3.58 28.44
C LYS A 80 -19.39 -3.09 28.92
N VAL A 81 -18.91 -3.59 30.06
CA VAL A 81 -17.59 -3.26 30.62
C VAL A 81 -16.47 -3.90 29.78
N GLU A 82 -16.65 -5.12 29.26
CA GLU A 82 -15.69 -5.77 28.38
C GLU A 82 -15.67 -5.11 26.99
N ALA A 83 -16.81 -4.71 26.44
CA ALA A 83 -16.89 -3.99 25.19
C ALA A 83 -16.19 -2.62 25.28
N ASP A 84 -16.40 -1.87 26.37
CA ASP A 84 -15.73 -0.59 26.61
C ASP A 84 -14.22 -0.76 26.79
N LYS A 85 -13.79 -1.79 27.52
CA LYS A 85 -12.37 -2.13 27.70
C LYS A 85 -11.69 -2.56 26.40
N THR A 86 -12.42 -3.28 25.54
CA THR A 86 -11.92 -3.73 24.23
C THR A 86 -11.85 -2.55 23.26
N GLU A 87 -12.82 -1.64 23.29
CA GLU A 87 -12.80 -0.44 22.45
C GLU A 87 -11.71 0.54 22.89
N THR A 88 -11.51 0.74 24.19
CA THR A 88 -10.41 1.56 24.74
C THR A 88 -9.04 0.97 24.41
N ARG A 89 -8.89 -0.36 24.47
CA ARG A 89 -7.64 -1.05 24.10
C ARG A 89 -7.37 -0.97 22.60
N ALA A 90 -8.38 -1.14 21.74
CA ALA A 90 -8.28 -0.99 20.30
C ALA A 90 -7.94 0.46 19.92
N SER A 91 -8.57 1.43 20.58
CA SER A 91 -8.32 2.86 20.38
C SER A 91 -6.90 3.25 20.74
N ARG A 92 -6.37 2.74 21.86
CA ARG A 92 -5.00 2.97 22.31
C ARG A 92 -3.98 2.28 21.39
N ALA A 93 -4.33 1.11 20.82
CA ALA A 93 -3.46 0.40 19.89
C ALA A 93 -3.31 1.12 18.53
N LEU A 94 -4.25 1.99 18.17
CA LEU A 94 -4.23 2.78 16.94
C LEU A 94 -3.68 4.21 17.13
N ALA A 95 -3.39 4.61 18.37
CA ALA A 95 -2.77 5.91 18.66
C ALA A 95 -1.30 5.93 18.21
N ALA A 96 -0.81 7.08 17.75
CA ALA A 96 0.61 7.28 17.53
C ALA A 96 1.36 7.26 18.87
N PRO A 97 2.53 6.61 18.97
CA PRO A 97 3.31 6.60 20.21
C PRO A 97 3.85 7.99 20.55
N ALA A 98 4.05 8.25 21.84
CA ALA A 98 4.74 9.45 22.29
C ALA A 98 6.15 9.51 21.66
N GLY A 99 6.60 10.70 21.26
CA GLY A 99 7.91 10.90 20.60
C GLY A 99 7.91 10.69 19.09
N SER A 100 6.76 10.40 18.45
CA SER A 100 6.65 10.26 16.99
C SER A 100 6.54 11.59 16.22
N GLU A 101 6.61 12.75 16.90
CA GLU A 101 6.31 14.05 16.28
C GLU A 101 7.28 14.40 15.12
N GLY A 102 8.58 14.10 15.26
CA GLY A 102 9.55 14.28 14.17
C GLY A 102 9.22 13.42 12.95
N ILE A 103 8.79 12.18 13.16
CA ILE A 103 8.41 11.27 12.11
C ILE A 103 7.08 11.70 11.47
N LYS A 104 6.14 12.24 12.24
CA LYS A 104 4.89 12.80 11.70
C LYS A 104 5.17 13.97 10.75
N ALA A 105 6.13 14.83 11.09
CA ALA A 105 6.55 15.92 10.21
C ALA A 105 7.11 15.40 8.87
N ILE A 106 7.90 14.32 8.89
CA ILE A 106 8.37 13.63 7.68
C ILE A 106 7.18 13.13 6.85
N VAL A 107 6.25 12.41 7.47
CA VAL A 107 5.04 11.88 6.82
C VAL A 107 4.19 12.99 6.22
N ALA A 108 3.96 14.08 6.97
CA ALA A 108 3.17 15.23 6.51
C ALA A 108 3.80 15.89 5.27
N ARG A 109 5.12 16.09 5.27
CA ARG A 109 5.84 16.68 4.14
C ARG A 109 5.72 15.82 2.88
N HIS A 110 5.91 14.49 2.99
CA HIS A 110 5.78 13.59 1.85
C HIS A 110 4.33 13.43 1.40
N ALA A 111 3.35 13.46 2.30
CA ALA A 111 1.93 13.47 1.96
C ALA A 111 1.56 14.68 1.13
N ALA A 112 1.94 15.89 1.59
CA ALA A 112 1.71 17.13 0.88
C ALA A 112 2.38 17.14 -0.51
N ALA A 113 3.65 16.71 -0.58
CA ALA A 113 4.40 16.65 -1.84
C ALA A 113 3.82 15.68 -2.88
N ASN A 114 3.00 14.72 -2.46
CA ASN A 114 2.37 13.72 -3.33
C ASN A 114 0.84 13.89 -3.46
N GLY A 115 0.26 14.95 -2.91
CA GLY A 115 -1.18 15.23 -2.99
C GLY A 115 -2.05 14.23 -2.21
N VAL A 116 -1.51 13.62 -1.15
CA VAL A 116 -2.25 12.72 -0.26
C VAL A 116 -2.71 13.47 0.98
N PRO A 117 -4.00 13.41 1.38
CA PRO A 117 -4.44 14.00 2.63
C PRO A 117 -3.64 13.46 3.82
N PHE A 118 -3.15 14.36 4.68
CA PHE A 118 -2.34 13.96 5.83
C PHE A 118 -3.07 12.97 6.74
N SER A 119 -4.37 13.17 6.97
CA SER A 119 -5.20 12.26 7.77
C SER A 119 -5.19 10.82 7.25
N LEU A 120 -5.19 10.63 5.92
CA LEU A 120 -5.07 9.32 5.31
C LEU A 120 -3.65 8.75 5.48
N ALA A 121 -2.63 9.55 5.23
CA ALA A 121 -1.22 9.13 5.36
C ALA A 121 -0.90 8.74 6.81
N ASP A 122 -1.30 9.56 7.79
CA ASP A 122 -1.16 9.30 9.23
C ASP A 122 -1.85 7.99 9.63
N ALA A 123 -3.10 7.80 9.16
CA ALA A 123 -3.84 6.58 9.47
C ALA A 123 -3.16 5.32 8.89
N VAL A 124 -2.63 5.38 7.68
CA VAL A 124 -1.87 4.27 7.07
C VAL A 124 -0.63 3.97 7.91
N VAL A 125 0.19 4.96 8.24
CA VAL A 125 1.42 4.75 9.05
C VAL A 125 1.11 4.18 10.43
N ARG A 126 0.01 4.61 11.07
CA ARG A 126 -0.44 4.04 12.35
C ARG A 126 -0.83 2.57 12.22
N VAL A 127 -1.53 2.20 11.17
CA VAL A 127 -1.94 0.80 10.95
C VAL A 127 -0.75 -0.07 10.59
N GLU A 128 0.17 0.41 9.74
CA GLU A 128 1.30 -0.37 9.23
C GLU A 128 2.39 -0.61 10.29
N SER A 129 2.84 0.44 10.95
CA SER A 129 4.00 0.35 11.84
C SER A 129 3.82 0.99 13.21
N ARG A 130 2.72 1.73 13.43
CA ARG A 130 2.56 2.62 14.58
C ARG A 130 3.73 3.61 14.71
N TYR A 131 4.16 4.18 13.60
CA TYR A 131 5.30 5.09 13.50
C TYR A 131 6.66 4.48 13.86
N ASN A 132 6.80 3.15 13.85
CA ASN A 132 8.10 2.50 14.02
C ASN A 132 8.84 2.43 12.68
N PRO A 133 9.91 3.21 12.45
CA PRO A 133 10.65 3.18 11.20
C PRO A 133 11.43 1.88 11.00
N ARG A 134 11.73 1.15 12.10
CA ARG A 134 12.46 -0.12 12.07
C ARG A 134 11.54 -1.35 11.99
N ALA A 135 10.23 -1.15 11.81
CA ALA A 135 9.31 -2.27 11.63
C ALA A 135 9.69 -3.08 10.39
N SER A 136 9.72 -4.41 10.53
CA SER A 136 9.95 -5.33 9.41
C SER A 136 9.13 -6.60 9.64
N HIS A 137 8.34 -6.98 8.63
CA HIS A 137 7.52 -8.18 8.69
C HIS A 137 7.27 -8.75 7.29
N ALA A 138 7.58 -10.02 7.08
CA ALA A 138 7.31 -10.76 5.84
C ALA A 138 7.77 -10.01 4.57
N GLY A 139 8.96 -9.36 4.61
CA GLY A 139 9.54 -8.63 3.48
C GLY A 139 8.93 -7.23 3.25
N ASN A 140 8.13 -6.74 4.19
CA ASN A 140 7.68 -5.35 4.24
C ASN A 140 8.52 -4.58 5.26
N TYR A 141 8.86 -3.32 4.97
CA TYR A 141 9.85 -2.55 5.72
C TYR A 141 9.33 -1.16 6.10
N GLY A 142 9.72 -0.72 7.30
CA GLY A 142 9.64 0.64 7.76
C GLY A 142 8.24 1.18 8.06
N LEU A 143 8.11 2.50 8.06
CA LEU A 143 6.91 3.23 8.46
C LEU A 143 5.64 2.80 7.73
N MET A 144 5.76 2.57 6.43
CA MET A 144 4.65 2.28 5.53
C MET A 144 4.63 0.83 5.07
N GLN A 145 5.44 -0.04 5.69
CA GLN A 145 5.53 -1.48 5.39
C GLN A 145 5.58 -1.77 3.88
N ILE A 146 6.43 -1.01 3.17
CA ILE A 146 6.59 -1.17 1.73
C ILE A 146 7.58 -2.29 1.40
N ARG A 147 7.30 -3.06 0.36
CA ARG A 147 8.25 -4.08 -0.15
C ARG A 147 9.39 -3.42 -0.90
N HIS A 148 10.58 -4.01 -0.83
CA HIS A 148 11.74 -3.52 -1.57
C HIS A 148 11.46 -3.41 -3.08
N GLN A 149 10.82 -4.42 -3.66
CA GLN A 149 10.45 -4.40 -5.08
C GLN A 149 9.48 -3.28 -5.41
N THR A 150 8.46 -3.04 -4.56
CA THR A 150 7.51 -1.93 -4.73
C THR A 150 8.22 -0.57 -4.65
N ALA A 151 9.16 -0.40 -3.69
CA ALA A 151 9.97 0.81 -3.58
C ALA A 151 10.83 1.03 -4.82
N ARG A 152 11.44 -0.02 -5.37
CA ARG A 152 12.18 0.05 -6.64
C ARG A 152 11.30 0.51 -7.80
N GLY A 153 10.07 0.03 -7.89
CA GLY A 153 9.09 0.52 -8.86
C GLY A 153 8.74 2.00 -8.72
N MET A 154 8.93 2.56 -7.52
CA MET A 154 8.77 4.01 -7.24
C MET A 154 10.06 4.80 -7.47
N GLY A 155 11.13 4.18 -7.97
CA GLY A 155 12.43 4.79 -8.27
C GLY A 155 13.47 4.68 -7.15
N TYR A 156 13.29 3.78 -6.18
CA TYR A 156 14.30 3.50 -5.15
C TYR A 156 15.40 2.60 -5.71
N SER A 157 16.67 3.00 -5.52
CA SER A 157 17.84 2.26 -6.02
C SER A 157 18.69 1.61 -4.91
N GLY A 158 18.35 1.87 -3.64
CA GLY A 158 19.08 1.32 -2.49
C GLY A 158 18.68 -0.12 -2.14
N GLY A 159 19.38 -0.71 -1.17
CA GLY A 159 19.05 -2.03 -0.63
C GLY A 159 17.85 -2.02 0.31
N ALA A 160 17.29 -3.20 0.61
CA ALA A 160 16.11 -3.34 1.48
C ALA A 160 16.30 -2.70 2.88
N GLY A 161 17.50 -2.77 3.45
CA GLY A 161 17.82 -2.16 4.74
C GLY A 161 17.68 -0.64 4.77
N GLY A 162 17.86 0.06 3.65
CA GLY A 162 17.64 1.49 3.56
C GLY A 162 16.18 1.91 3.70
N LEU A 163 15.24 0.97 3.53
CA LEU A 163 13.81 1.21 3.80
C LEU A 163 13.46 1.23 5.29
N LEU A 164 14.41 0.99 6.18
CA LEU A 164 14.26 1.19 7.63
C LEU A 164 14.60 2.62 8.06
N ASP A 165 15.08 3.45 7.13
CA ASP A 165 15.20 4.88 7.32
C ASP A 165 13.84 5.57 7.13
N ALA A 166 13.45 6.43 8.08
CA ALA A 166 12.13 7.04 8.10
C ALA A 166 11.85 7.93 6.86
N GLU A 167 12.85 8.72 6.47
CA GLU A 167 12.75 9.64 5.33
C GLU A 167 12.63 8.89 4.01
N THR A 168 13.50 7.89 3.82
CA THR A 168 13.50 7.02 2.64
C THR A 168 12.18 6.26 2.53
N ASN A 169 11.72 5.66 3.61
CA ASN A 169 10.48 4.88 3.62
C ASN A 169 9.26 5.74 3.32
N ALA A 170 9.14 6.90 3.99
CA ALA A 170 8.05 7.83 3.75
C ALA A 170 8.05 8.34 2.29
N ARG A 171 9.22 8.64 1.72
CA ARG A 171 9.34 9.10 0.33
C ARG A 171 8.75 8.11 -0.67
N TYR A 172 9.16 6.85 -0.63
CA TYR A 172 8.75 5.85 -1.61
C TYR A 172 7.40 5.22 -1.29
N GLY A 173 7.10 5.01 -0.01
CA GLY A 173 5.79 4.53 0.43
C GLY A 173 4.68 5.54 0.11
N MET A 174 4.95 6.85 0.25
CA MET A 174 3.97 7.87 -0.08
C MET A 174 3.71 7.99 -1.58
N LYS A 175 4.74 7.83 -2.43
CA LYS A 175 4.54 7.74 -3.88
C LYS A 175 3.62 6.58 -4.26
N TYR A 176 3.79 5.42 -3.63
CA TYR A 176 2.95 4.26 -3.85
C TYR A 176 1.51 4.49 -3.37
N LEU A 177 1.33 5.09 -2.19
CA LEU A 177 0.01 5.46 -1.66
C LEU A 177 -0.69 6.50 -2.54
N ALA A 178 0.04 7.49 -3.05
CA ALA A 178 -0.50 8.52 -3.94
C ALA A 178 -1.02 7.94 -5.25
N GLN A 179 -0.32 6.97 -5.83
CA GLN A 179 -0.81 6.26 -7.02
C GLN A 179 -2.10 5.48 -6.71
N ALA A 180 -2.15 4.78 -5.57
CA ALA A 180 -3.37 4.10 -5.11
C ALA A 180 -4.53 5.08 -4.94
N TYR A 181 -4.28 6.24 -4.33
CA TYR A 181 -5.25 7.30 -4.09
C TYR A 181 -5.81 7.89 -5.40
N LYS A 182 -4.93 8.19 -6.35
CA LYS A 182 -5.31 8.66 -7.68
C LYS A 182 -6.16 7.63 -8.43
N LEU A 183 -5.74 6.35 -8.46
CA LEU A 183 -6.45 5.26 -9.11
C LEU A 183 -7.81 4.94 -8.44
N ALA A 184 -7.96 5.29 -7.17
CA ALA A 184 -9.19 5.15 -6.41
C ALA A 184 -10.16 6.35 -6.58
N GLY A 185 -9.73 7.42 -7.28
CA GLY A 185 -10.52 8.65 -7.39
C GLY A 185 -10.72 9.35 -6.04
N GLY A 186 -9.76 9.23 -5.10
CA GLY A 186 -9.84 9.81 -3.77
C GLY A 186 -10.67 9.01 -2.75
N ASP A 187 -11.32 7.91 -3.14
CA ASP A 187 -12.07 7.07 -2.20
C ASP A 187 -11.12 6.33 -1.24
N THR A 188 -11.34 6.51 0.05
CA THR A 188 -10.49 5.94 1.11
C THR A 188 -10.41 4.42 1.05
N CYS A 189 -11.54 3.73 0.95
CA CYS A 189 -11.54 2.26 1.01
C CYS A 189 -10.96 1.63 -0.26
N ARG A 190 -11.22 2.22 -1.41
CA ARG A 190 -10.59 1.79 -2.66
C ARG A 190 -9.09 2.10 -2.68
N THR A 191 -8.66 3.21 -2.09
CA THR A 191 -7.24 3.51 -1.89
C THR A 191 -6.56 2.43 -1.06
N ILE A 192 -7.14 2.08 0.09
CA ILE A 192 -6.60 1.04 0.98
C ILE A 192 -6.58 -0.32 0.30
N MET A 193 -7.63 -0.67 -0.45
CA MET A 193 -7.63 -1.90 -1.25
C MET A 193 -6.46 -1.96 -2.23
N LYS A 194 -6.26 -0.88 -2.99
CA LYS A 194 -5.16 -0.79 -3.97
C LYS A 194 -3.79 -0.73 -3.32
N TYR A 195 -3.66 -0.09 -2.18
CA TYR A 195 -2.42 -0.03 -1.41
C TYR A 195 -2.02 -1.40 -0.86
N GLN A 196 -2.96 -2.12 -0.25
CA GLN A 196 -2.70 -3.41 0.40
C GLN A 196 -2.59 -4.57 -0.59
N SER A 197 -3.39 -4.57 -1.67
CA SER A 197 -3.52 -5.70 -2.57
C SER A 197 -3.01 -5.44 -3.99
N GLY A 198 -2.32 -4.30 -4.19
CA GLY A 198 -1.79 -3.90 -5.50
C GLY A 198 -2.74 -3.01 -6.31
N HIS A 199 -2.16 -2.11 -7.09
CA HIS A 199 -2.88 -1.05 -7.82
C HIS A 199 -3.92 -1.57 -8.83
N MET A 200 -3.71 -2.77 -9.38
CA MET A 200 -4.64 -3.38 -10.34
C MET A 200 -5.82 -4.09 -9.69
N THR A 201 -5.83 -4.22 -8.36
CA THR A 201 -6.93 -4.88 -7.65
C THR A 201 -8.23 -4.11 -7.81
N THR A 202 -9.29 -4.82 -8.19
CA THR A 202 -10.65 -4.26 -8.35
C THR A 202 -11.64 -4.84 -7.33
N ARG A 203 -11.26 -5.92 -6.63
CA ARG A 203 -12.12 -6.68 -5.74
C ARG A 203 -11.73 -6.48 -4.29
N MET A 204 -12.67 -6.01 -3.47
CA MET A 204 -12.49 -5.77 -2.02
C MET A 204 -12.52 -7.10 -1.25
N SER A 205 -11.39 -7.50 -0.67
CA SER A 205 -11.29 -8.67 0.21
C SER A 205 -11.77 -8.38 1.64
N GLY A 206 -11.92 -9.42 2.47
CA GLY A 206 -12.18 -9.26 3.91
C GLY A 206 -11.06 -8.49 4.61
N ALA A 207 -9.81 -8.79 4.29
CA ALA A 207 -8.64 -8.08 4.82
C ALA A 207 -8.66 -6.58 4.46
N ASN A 208 -9.00 -6.24 3.21
CA ASN A 208 -9.12 -4.84 2.79
C ASN A 208 -10.22 -4.12 3.56
N ARG A 209 -11.38 -4.75 3.80
CA ARG A 209 -12.48 -4.17 4.60
C ARG A 209 -12.03 -3.90 6.03
N THR A 210 -11.36 -4.86 6.66
CA THR A 210 -10.82 -4.70 8.02
C THR A 210 -9.80 -3.56 8.08
N TYR A 211 -8.90 -3.48 7.11
CA TYR A 211 -7.93 -2.39 7.06
C TYR A 211 -8.62 -1.04 6.84
N CYS A 212 -9.56 -0.94 5.90
CA CYS A 212 -10.30 0.28 5.67
C CYS A 212 -11.06 0.75 6.91
N ALA A 213 -11.69 -0.16 7.67
CA ALA A 213 -12.37 0.17 8.91
C ALA A 213 -11.41 0.81 9.93
N LYS A 214 -10.20 0.25 10.10
CA LYS A 214 -9.15 0.83 10.97
C LYS A 214 -8.78 2.25 10.53
N VAL A 215 -8.52 2.43 9.22
CA VAL A 215 -8.17 3.75 8.67
C VAL A 215 -9.29 4.76 8.92
N ARG A 216 -10.54 4.42 8.62
CA ARG A 216 -11.69 5.30 8.87
C ARG A 216 -11.84 5.68 10.35
N THR A 217 -11.61 4.74 11.26
CA THR A 217 -11.65 5.01 12.71
C THR A 217 -10.57 6.03 13.11
N ILE A 218 -9.38 5.96 12.51
CA ILE A 218 -8.30 6.91 12.82
C ILE A 218 -8.59 8.27 12.21
N THR A 219 -8.99 8.32 10.92
CA THR A 219 -9.27 9.57 10.23
C THR A 219 -10.44 10.36 10.81
N ALA A 220 -11.42 9.69 11.43
CA ALA A 220 -12.54 10.35 12.09
C ALA A 220 -12.17 10.99 13.44
N ARG A 221 -10.96 10.72 13.97
CA ARG A 221 -10.46 11.26 15.26
C ARG A 221 -9.39 12.34 15.10
N ASN A 222 -8.94 12.58 13.87
CA ASN A 222 -8.01 13.64 13.49
C ASN A 222 -8.76 14.89 13.01
#